data_1c19b0a9f7c598ea579fcb0ea0744895
#
_entry.id   1c19b0a9f7c598ea579fcb0ea0744895
#
_cell.length_a   1.000
_cell.length_b   1.000
_cell.length_c   1.000
_cell.angle_alpha   90.00
_cell.angle_beta   90.00
_cell.angle_gamma   90.00
#
_symmetry.space_group_name_H-M   'P 1'
#
loop_
_entity.id
_entity.type
_entity.pdbx_description
1 polymer ?
#
loop_
_entity_poly.entity_id
_entity_poly.type
_entity_poly.pdbx_seq_one_letter_code
_entity_poly.pdbx_strand_id
1 'polypeptide(L)'
;MKTRLIKIVAASLTALLTVSCSSKKEIMKKSYWPNEAHLVISVSMQFETGGQPEGAESPFSGTPLPKGQPDLPAESWYRYGANEGIYRMLDLWKKYDIKVTSHVVGTAAAKYPEVAKAIAAGGHEIAGHGFAWDDQWNKNYADELKFVKDGVETVEKITGERAVGYNCNWLRRSPNTLKVLQELGFLYHIDDLSRDEPFITKVNGKNFVIMPYTLRNNDIVQVAGNHWSPDQFLSQLKHEFDQLYAEGAGKRRMMSISFHDRIGGTPAMVKAMEEFIIYAKQKQGVIFMRKDDIAKMVQNDPNTPIDNAEEKYNN
;
A
#
# COMPACT_ATOMS: atom_id res chain seq x y z
N MET A 1 26.88 -89.23 -45.50
CA MET A 1 25.88 -88.38 -44.85
C MET A 1 26.60 -87.07 -44.52
N LYS A 2 26.26 -85.97 -45.21
CA LYS A 2 26.96 -84.66 -45.08
C LYS A 2 26.09 -83.73 -44.25
N THR A 3 26.57 -83.32 -43.07
CA THR A 3 25.91 -82.35 -42.20
C THR A 3 26.37 -80.92 -42.57
N ARG A 4 25.44 -80.10 -43.02
CA ARG A 4 25.70 -78.68 -43.32
C ARG A 4 25.57 -77.82 -42.09
N LEU A 5 26.62 -77.12 -41.71
CA LEU A 5 26.62 -76.05 -40.72
C LEU A 5 26.06 -74.77 -41.31
N ILE A 6 25.04 -74.24 -40.71
CA ILE A 6 24.49 -72.91 -41.02
C ILE A 6 25.12 -71.91 -40.04
N LYS A 7 25.87 -70.96 -40.58
CA LYS A 7 26.38 -69.80 -39.87
C LYS A 7 25.32 -68.71 -39.78
N ILE A 8 24.87 -68.39 -38.59
CA ILE A 8 24.01 -67.25 -38.33
C ILE A 8 24.92 -66.04 -38.08
N VAL A 9 24.82 -65.05 -38.97
CA VAL A 9 25.48 -63.74 -38.76
C VAL A 9 24.51 -62.85 -37.99
N ALA A 10 24.86 -62.54 -36.75
CA ALA A 10 24.11 -61.57 -35.97
C ALA A 10 24.59 -60.14 -36.33
N ALA A 11 23.75 -59.37 -36.97
CA ALA A 11 23.99 -57.94 -37.23
C ALA A 11 23.54 -57.13 -36.00
N SER A 12 24.47 -56.57 -35.27
CA SER A 12 24.21 -55.63 -34.15
C SER A 12 23.87 -54.27 -34.71
N LEU A 13 22.61 -53.87 -34.58
CA LEU A 13 22.15 -52.54 -34.92
C LEU A 13 22.33 -51.63 -33.69
N THR A 14 23.40 -50.83 -33.65
CA THR A 14 23.62 -49.84 -32.61
C THR A 14 22.84 -48.56 -32.96
N ALA A 15 21.67 -48.38 -32.33
CA ALA A 15 20.90 -47.14 -32.43
C ALA A 15 21.54 -46.05 -31.60
N LEU A 16 22.20 -45.08 -32.21
CA LEU A 16 22.60 -43.82 -31.55
C LEU A 16 21.35 -43.02 -31.23
N LEU A 17 20.93 -43.01 -30.01
CA LEU A 17 19.97 -42.04 -29.49
C LEU A 17 20.69 -40.68 -29.30
N THR A 18 20.55 -39.81 -30.29
CA THR A 18 20.90 -38.39 -30.12
C THR A 18 19.86 -37.71 -29.23
N VAL A 19 20.16 -37.55 -27.95
CA VAL A 19 19.39 -36.70 -27.06
C VAL A 19 19.59 -35.27 -27.51
N SER A 20 18.65 -34.75 -28.30
CA SER A 20 18.58 -33.33 -28.61
C SER A 20 18.18 -32.57 -27.34
N CYS A 21 19.18 -32.06 -26.65
CA CYS A 21 18.98 -31.12 -25.54
C CYS A 21 18.49 -29.80 -26.14
N SER A 22 17.18 -29.72 -26.37
CA SER A 22 16.52 -28.45 -26.69
C SER A 22 16.64 -27.57 -25.47
N SER A 23 17.65 -26.71 -25.42
CA SER A 23 17.71 -25.61 -24.46
C SER A 23 16.49 -24.73 -24.75
N LYS A 24 15.40 -24.92 -23.96
CA LYS A 24 14.38 -23.90 -23.85
C LYS A 24 15.11 -22.62 -23.44
N LYS A 25 15.27 -21.68 -24.37
CA LYS A 25 15.59 -20.30 -24.00
C LYS A 25 14.51 -19.91 -23.00
N GLU A 26 14.86 -19.85 -21.73
CA GLU A 26 14.05 -19.14 -20.75
C GLU A 26 13.90 -17.72 -21.31
N ILE A 27 12.70 -17.41 -21.77
CA ILE A 27 12.35 -16.03 -22.10
C ILE A 27 12.53 -15.29 -20.79
N MET A 28 13.58 -14.48 -20.67
CA MET A 28 13.81 -13.62 -19.51
C MET A 28 12.52 -12.85 -19.30
N LYS A 29 11.79 -13.18 -18.23
CA LYS A 29 10.56 -12.51 -17.87
C LYS A 29 10.92 -11.06 -17.60
N LYS A 30 10.27 -10.13 -18.29
CA LYS A 30 10.48 -8.71 -18.09
C LYS A 30 10.13 -8.39 -16.64
N SER A 31 11.12 -8.05 -15.84
CA SER A 31 10.88 -7.52 -14.49
C SER A 31 10.42 -6.07 -14.59
N TYR A 32 9.38 -5.71 -13.85
CA TYR A 32 8.82 -4.36 -13.79
C TYR A 32 9.28 -3.60 -12.55
N TRP A 33 9.96 -4.29 -11.62
CA TRP A 33 10.35 -3.77 -10.33
C TRP A 33 11.87 -3.93 -10.09
N PRO A 34 12.47 -3.17 -9.18
CA PRO A 34 13.87 -3.34 -8.81
C PRO A 34 14.21 -4.77 -8.38
N ASN A 35 15.46 -5.17 -8.55
CA ASN A 35 15.99 -6.48 -8.16
C ASN A 35 15.23 -7.66 -8.80
N GLU A 36 14.77 -7.48 -10.03
CA GLU A 36 14.01 -8.49 -10.77
C GLU A 36 12.75 -8.98 -10.05
N ALA A 37 12.16 -8.13 -9.20
CA ALA A 37 10.96 -8.49 -8.47
C ALA A 37 9.74 -8.63 -9.38
N HIS A 38 8.88 -9.59 -9.05
CA HIS A 38 7.62 -9.85 -9.74
C HIS A 38 6.45 -9.10 -9.14
N LEU A 39 6.51 -8.85 -7.82
CA LEU A 39 5.46 -8.18 -7.07
C LEU A 39 6.06 -7.21 -6.05
N VAL A 40 5.50 -6.01 -6.02
CA VAL A 40 5.73 -5.06 -4.93
C VAL A 40 4.55 -5.09 -3.97
N ILE A 41 4.84 -5.13 -2.68
CA ILE A 41 3.88 -4.93 -1.61
C ILE A 41 4.14 -3.55 -1.02
N SER A 42 3.11 -2.70 -0.99
CA SER A 42 3.16 -1.37 -0.41
C SER A 42 2.14 -1.23 0.71
N VAL A 43 2.64 -1.01 1.92
CA VAL A 43 1.79 -0.88 3.11
C VAL A 43 1.58 0.59 3.43
N SER A 44 0.31 0.98 3.62
CA SER A 44 -0.10 2.24 4.22
C SER A 44 -0.31 2.04 5.71
N MET A 45 0.31 2.89 6.52
CA MET A 45 0.08 2.98 7.96
C MET A 45 -0.60 4.31 8.24
N GLN A 46 -1.87 4.29 8.67
CA GLN A 46 -2.66 5.49 8.92
C GLN A 46 -2.44 5.96 10.35
N PHE A 47 -1.89 7.16 10.51
CA PHE A 47 -1.75 7.81 11.81
C PHE A 47 -2.78 8.93 11.94
N GLU A 48 -3.94 8.57 12.49
CA GLU A 48 -5.14 9.40 12.59
C GLU A 48 -5.49 9.80 14.03
N THR A 49 -5.02 9.04 15.01
CA THR A 49 -5.29 9.28 16.43
C THR A 49 -4.98 10.71 16.85
N GLY A 50 -6.00 11.43 17.28
CA GLY A 50 -5.90 12.85 17.67
C GLY A 50 -6.32 13.81 16.56
N GLY A 51 -6.53 13.30 15.33
CA GLY A 51 -7.05 14.05 14.19
C GLY A 51 -8.56 13.98 14.03
N GLN A 52 -9.23 13.05 14.75
CA GLN A 52 -10.66 12.87 14.67
C GLN A 52 -11.44 14.12 15.11
N PRO A 53 -12.57 14.45 14.44
CA PRO A 53 -13.45 15.51 14.87
C PRO A 53 -14.14 15.20 16.19
N GLU A 54 -14.62 16.22 16.88
CA GLU A 54 -15.51 16.04 18.02
C GLU A 54 -16.78 15.29 17.57
N GLY A 55 -17.14 14.22 18.29
CA GLY A 55 -18.26 13.36 17.92
C GLY A 55 -17.99 12.43 16.74
N ALA A 56 -16.72 12.12 16.44
CA ALA A 56 -16.34 11.09 15.47
C ALA A 56 -16.99 9.75 15.76
N GLU A 57 -17.02 8.88 14.74
CA GLU A 57 -17.61 7.54 14.86
C GLU A 57 -17.11 6.81 16.10
N SER A 58 -18.08 6.34 16.89
CA SER A 58 -17.81 5.45 18.01
C SER A 58 -17.67 4.01 17.49
N PRO A 59 -16.70 3.21 17.98
CA PRO A 59 -16.66 1.77 17.70
C PRO A 59 -17.84 1.03 18.31
N PHE A 60 -18.63 1.72 19.15
CA PHE A 60 -19.82 1.17 19.80
C PHE A 60 -21.05 1.55 19.00
N SER A 61 -21.58 0.60 18.21
CA SER A 61 -22.89 0.74 17.61
C SER A 61 -23.95 0.69 18.71
N GLY A 62 -24.74 1.71 18.86
CA GLY A 62 -25.75 1.74 19.90
C GLY A 62 -26.48 3.05 19.96
N THR A 63 -27.00 3.39 21.13
CA THR A 63 -27.72 4.64 21.37
C THR A 63 -26.76 5.82 21.26
N PRO A 64 -26.99 6.78 20.33
CA PRO A 64 -26.18 7.97 20.23
C PRO A 64 -26.17 8.73 21.58
N LEU A 65 -25.02 9.24 21.97
CA LEU A 65 -24.91 10.09 23.14
C LEU A 65 -25.61 11.43 22.88
N PRO A 66 -26.21 12.05 23.92
CA PRO A 66 -26.75 13.39 23.79
C PRO A 66 -25.69 14.38 23.30
N LYS A 67 -26.09 15.38 22.50
CA LYS A 67 -25.21 16.42 22.00
C LYS A 67 -24.43 17.08 23.14
N GLY A 68 -23.11 17.16 22.99
CA GLY A 68 -22.20 17.75 23.97
C GLY A 68 -21.75 16.80 25.08
N GLN A 69 -22.16 15.53 25.03
CA GLN A 69 -21.62 14.50 25.93
C GLN A 69 -20.39 13.85 25.25
N PRO A 70 -19.23 13.79 25.93
CA PRO A 70 -18.05 13.13 25.38
C PRO A 70 -18.22 11.61 25.35
N ASP A 71 -17.90 10.99 24.25
CA ASP A 71 -17.79 9.53 24.14
C ASP A 71 -16.42 9.07 24.66
N LEU A 72 -16.30 8.92 25.98
CA LEU A 72 -15.04 8.54 26.63
C LEU A 72 -14.51 7.16 26.15
N PRO A 73 -15.34 6.14 25.93
CA PRO A 73 -14.87 4.90 25.31
C PRO A 73 -14.28 5.10 23.91
N ALA A 74 -14.94 5.88 23.04
CA ALA A 74 -14.41 6.19 21.71
C ALA A 74 -13.08 6.96 21.80
N GLU A 75 -13.00 7.98 22.66
CA GLU A 75 -11.77 8.71 22.91
C GLU A 75 -10.62 7.79 23.37
N SER A 76 -10.90 6.82 24.24
CA SER A 76 -9.90 5.86 24.69
C SER A 76 -9.46 4.90 23.56
N TRP A 77 -10.39 4.50 22.72
CA TRP A 77 -10.11 3.65 21.54
C TRP A 77 -9.21 4.37 20.54
N TYR A 78 -9.47 5.63 20.23
CA TYR A 78 -8.56 6.42 19.39
C TYR A 78 -7.17 6.52 20.03
N ARG A 79 -7.07 6.87 21.32
CA ARG A 79 -5.76 6.98 22.01
C ARG A 79 -4.94 5.70 21.98
N TYR A 80 -5.57 4.54 21.86
CA TYR A 80 -4.86 3.27 21.72
C TYR A 80 -3.87 3.29 20.55
N GLY A 81 -4.24 3.92 19.43
CA GLY A 81 -3.36 4.06 18.27
C GLY A 81 -2.02 4.71 18.61
N ALA A 82 -2.06 5.85 19.33
CA ALA A 82 -0.84 6.57 19.72
C ALA A 82 -0.11 5.92 20.89
N ASN A 83 -0.83 5.30 21.85
CA ASN A 83 -0.20 4.74 23.05
C ASN A 83 0.47 3.38 22.78
N GLU A 84 -0.13 2.55 21.91
CA GLU A 84 0.27 1.15 21.70
C GLU A 84 0.42 0.80 20.23
N GLY A 85 -0.61 1.15 19.43
CA GLY A 85 -0.77 0.59 18.08
C GLY A 85 0.38 0.90 17.14
N ILE A 86 0.75 2.18 17.00
CA ILE A 86 1.86 2.62 16.15
C ILE A 86 3.17 1.95 16.58
N TYR A 87 3.49 1.97 17.86
CA TYR A 87 4.76 1.40 18.34
C TYR A 87 4.87 -0.10 18.06
N ARG A 88 3.77 -0.84 18.24
CA ARG A 88 3.73 -2.28 17.92
C ARG A 88 3.91 -2.53 16.42
N MET A 89 3.34 -1.69 15.58
CA MET A 89 3.57 -1.78 14.14
C MET A 89 5.01 -1.41 13.78
N LEU A 90 5.59 -0.36 14.36
CA LEU A 90 6.98 0.02 14.12
C LEU A 90 7.96 -1.10 14.52
N ASP A 91 7.71 -1.80 15.63
CA ASP A 91 8.50 -2.96 16.04
C ASP A 91 8.40 -4.10 15.02
N LEU A 92 7.21 -4.34 14.47
CA LEU A 92 7.01 -5.33 13.41
C LEU A 92 7.81 -4.97 12.14
N TRP A 93 7.70 -3.73 11.68
CA TRP A 93 8.41 -3.27 10.49
C TRP A 93 9.92 -3.35 10.68
N LYS A 94 10.42 -2.94 11.84
CA LYS A 94 11.84 -3.05 12.22
C LYS A 94 12.32 -4.49 12.24
N LYS A 95 11.55 -5.40 12.82
CA LYS A 95 11.88 -6.84 12.93
C LYS A 95 12.12 -7.48 11.56
N TYR A 96 11.36 -7.08 10.54
CA TYR A 96 11.44 -7.65 9.19
C TYR A 96 12.17 -6.77 8.18
N ASP A 97 12.76 -5.67 8.62
CA ASP A 97 13.40 -4.65 7.78
C ASP A 97 12.49 -4.18 6.63
N ILE A 98 11.27 -3.80 6.98
CA ILE A 98 10.27 -3.27 6.05
C ILE A 98 10.12 -1.78 6.28
N LYS A 99 10.10 -1.00 5.20
CA LYS A 99 9.73 0.42 5.23
C LYS A 99 8.36 0.59 4.60
N VAL A 100 7.52 1.35 5.28
CA VAL A 100 6.13 1.59 4.90
C VAL A 100 5.89 3.07 4.64
N THR A 101 4.74 3.41 4.08
CA THR A 101 4.27 4.80 3.96
C THR A 101 3.29 5.08 5.08
N SER A 102 3.59 6.06 5.94
CA SER A 102 2.64 6.53 6.95
C SER A 102 1.92 7.78 6.45
N HIS A 103 0.60 7.70 6.37
CA HIS A 103 -0.28 8.84 6.11
C HIS A 103 -0.62 9.50 7.45
N VAL A 104 -0.19 10.75 7.61
CA VAL A 104 -0.17 11.45 8.90
C VAL A 104 -1.11 12.65 8.85
N VAL A 105 -2.11 12.65 9.72
CA VAL A 105 -2.99 13.81 9.93
C VAL A 105 -2.24 14.89 10.71
N GLY A 106 -2.28 16.14 10.24
CA GLY A 106 -1.54 17.26 10.84
C GLY A 106 -1.82 17.45 12.34
N THR A 107 -3.10 17.46 12.73
CA THR A 107 -3.50 17.59 14.15
C THR A 107 -3.13 16.36 14.98
N ALA A 108 -3.08 15.15 14.40
CA ALA A 108 -2.58 13.96 15.08
C ALA A 108 -1.08 14.10 15.41
N ALA A 109 -0.28 14.54 14.42
CA ALA A 109 1.14 14.81 14.64
C ALA A 109 1.36 15.92 15.69
N ALA A 110 0.55 16.99 15.65
CA ALA A 110 0.63 18.07 16.66
C ALA A 110 0.30 17.60 18.06
N LYS A 111 -0.69 16.71 18.21
CA LYS A 111 -1.11 16.16 19.51
C LYS A 111 -0.15 15.11 20.06
N TYR A 112 0.47 14.30 19.16
CA TYR A 112 1.38 13.22 19.52
C TYR A 112 2.70 13.32 18.74
N PRO A 113 3.49 14.39 18.95
CA PRO A 113 4.69 14.66 18.15
C PRO A 113 5.75 13.56 18.27
N GLU A 114 5.84 12.88 19.41
CA GLU A 114 6.80 11.80 19.60
C GLU A 114 6.48 10.57 18.74
N VAL A 115 5.20 10.30 18.48
CA VAL A 115 4.76 9.24 17.58
C VAL A 115 5.16 9.58 16.14
N ALA A 116 4.88 10.80 15.67
CA ALA A 116 5.27 11.24 14.34
C ALA A 116 6.79 11.17 14.13
N LYS A 117 7.59 11.63 15.12
CA LYS A 117 9.05 11.51 15.08
C LYS A 117 9.53 10.07 15.08
N ALA A 118 8.89 9.17 15.84
CA ALA A 118 9.25 7.76 15.86
C ALA A 118 9.02 7.09 14.49
N ILE A 119 7.93 7.44 13.79
CA ILE A 119 7.64 6.98 12.42
C ILE A 119 8.75 7.44 11.47
N ALA A 120 9.10 8.72 11.47
CA ALA A 120 10.15 9.28 10.61
C ALA A 120 11.53 8.66 10.94
N ALA A 121 11.89 8.55 12.23
CA ALA A 121 13.14 7.94 12.68
C ALA A 121 13.26 6.46 12.28
N GLY A 122 12.13 5.76 12.13
CA GLY A 122 12.07 4.40 11.57
C GLY A 122 12.44 4.32 10.09
N GLY A 123 12.62 5.44 9.39
CA GLY A 123 12.88 5.49 7.94
C GLY A 123 11.64 5.19 7.09
N HIS A 124 10.46 5.32 7.68
CA HIS A 124 9.19 5.21 6.96
C HIS A 124 8.92 6.52 6.22
N GLU A 125 8.22 6.44 5.09
CA GLU A 125 7.76 7.64 4.41
C GLU A 125 6.70 8.35 5.25
N ILE A 126 6.82 9.67 5.34
CA ILE A 126 5.78 10.56 5.85
C ILE A 126 4.97 11.09 4.66
N ALA A 127 3.71 10.71 4.57
CA ALA A 127 2.76 11.19 3.57
C ALA A 127 1.65 12.01 4.23
N GLY A 128 1.06 12.96 3.50
CA GLY A 128 0.01 13.84 4.01
C GLY A 128 -1.35 13.13 4.10
N HIS A 129 -2.13 13.49 5.14
CA HIS A 129 -3.51 13.04 5.33
C HIS A 129 -4.43 14.18 5.78
N GLY A 130 -4.24 15.37 5.19
CA GLY A 130 -4.94 16.58 5.58
C GLY A 130 -4.45 17.19 6.89
N PHE A 131 -5.05 18.35 7.24
CA PHE A 131 -4.75 19.02 8.50
C PHE A 131 -5.44 18.34 9.68
N ALA A 132 -6.71 17.99 9.50
CA ALA A 132 -7.54 17.27 10.47
C ALA A 132 -8.34 16.20 9.73
N TRP A 133 -8.97 15.30 10.45
CA TRP A 133 -9.91 14.33 9.86
C TRP A 133 -11.24 15.02 9.59
N ASP A 134 -11.33 15.72 8.47
CA ASP A 134 -12.41 16.62 8.09
C ASP A 134 -12.78 16.49 6.61
N ASP A 135 -13.93 17.01 6.22
CA ASP A 135 -14.47 17.01 4.87
C ASP A 135 -13.61 17.85 3.92
N GLN A 136 -12.85 17.18 3.05
CA GLN A 136 -12.06 17.86 2.03
C GLN A 136 -12.88 18.18 0.77
N TRP A 137 -13.81 17.29 0.40
CA TRP A 137 -14.60 17.38 -0.84
C TRP A 137 -15.55 18.58 -0.91
N ASN A 138 -15.92 19.19 0.23
CA ASN A 138 -16.79 20.35 0.32
C ASN A 138 -16.04 21.69 0.31
N LYS A 139 -14.70 21.67 0.30
CA LYS A 139 -13.90 22.88 0.35
C LYS A 139 -13.78 23.49 -1.04
N ASN A 140 -13.85 24.83 -1.14
CA ASN A 140 -13.43 25.53 -2.35
C ASN A 140 -11.91 25.44 -2.52
N TYR A 141 -11.40 25.86 -3.67
CA TYR A 141 -9.97 25.72 -4.00
C TYR A 141 -9.05 26.35 -2.94
N ALA A 142 -9.33 27.57 -2.50
CA ALA A 142 -8.47 28.29 -1.57
C ALA A 142 -8.47 27.63 -0.17
N ASP A 143 -9.64 27.17 0.29
CA ASP A 143 -9.78 26.51 1.57
C ASP A 143 -9.15 25.12 1.54
N GLU A 144 -9.25 24.39 0.42
CA GLU A 144 -8.60 23.10 0.26
C GLU A 144 -7.07 23.23 0.19
N LEU A 145 -6.57 24.20 -0.57
CA LEU A 145 -5.14 24.53 -0.64
C LEU A 145 -4.58 24.82 0.75
N LYS A 146 -5.28 25.66 1.53
CA LYS A 146 -4.89 25.97 2.90
C LYS A 146 -4.91 24.73 3.79
N PHE A 147 -5.96 23.91 3.73
CA PHE A 147 -6.12 22.70 4.51
C PHE A 147 -4.99 21.68 4.28
N VAL A 148 -4.65 21.43 3.02
CA VAL A 148 -3.57 20.52 2.64
C VAL A 148 -2.22 21.09 3.08
N LYS A 149 -1.99 22.39 2.80
CA LYS A 149 -0.75 23.08 3.16
C LYS A 149 -0.51 23.09 4.66
N ASP A 150 -1.50 23.48 5.46
CA ASP A 150 -1.38 23.52 6.93
C ASP A 150 -1.03 22.11 7.49
N GLY A 151 -1.64 21.07 6.93
CA GLY A 151 -1.34 19.68 7.32
C GLY A 151 0.11 19.30 7.04
N VAL A 152 0.58 19.54 5.83
CA VAL A 152 1.95 19.21 5.41
C VAL A 152 2.99 20.01 6.20
N GLU A 153 2.81 21.31 6.35
CA GLU A 153 3.74 22.18 7.08
C GLU A 153 3.81 21.83 8.58
N THR A 154 2.66 21.42 9.16
CA THR A 154 2.63 20.95 10.55
C THR A 154 3.44 19.67 10.71
N VAL A 155 3.25 18.70 9.83
CA VAL A 155 3.96 17.42 9.88
C VAL A 155 5.45 17.61 9.61
N GLU A 156 5.81 18.39 8.59
CA GLU A 156 7.20 18.71 8.24
C GLU A 156 7.95 19.39 9.40
N LYS A 157 7.31 20.37 10.06
CA LYS A 157 7.88 21.06 11.24
C LYS A 157 8.18 20.10 12.38
N ILE A 158 7.39 19.04 12.55
CA ILE A 158 7.52 18.09 13.66
C ILE A 158 8.55 17.01 13.33
N THR A 159 8.50 16.48 12.11
CA THR A 159 9.29 15.30 11.69
C THR A 159 10.58 15.66 10.97
N GLY A 160 10.67 16.85 10.40
CA GLY A 160 11.74 17.24 9.47
C GLY A 160 11.57 16.68 8.05
N GLU A 161 10.50 15.90 7.79
CA GLU A 161 10.25 15.22 6.52
C GLU A 161 9.12 15.91 5.75
N ARG A 162 9.41 16.33 4.51
CA ARG A 162 8.40 16.89 3.61
C ARG A 162 7.57 15.79 2.96
N ALA A 163 6.25 15.82 3.15
CA ALA A 163 5.35 14.88 2.50
C ALA A 163 5.31 15.11 0.98
N VAL A 164 5.44 14.04 0.21
CA VAL A 164 5.34 14.04 -1.27
C VAL A 164 4.20 13.14 -1.77
N GLY A 165 3.55 12.40 -0.90
CA GLY A 165 2.38 11.59 -1.15
C GLY A 165 1.18 12.08 -0.34
N TYR A 166 -0.03 11.81 -0.83
CA TYR A 166 -1.26 12.28 -0.19
C TYR A 166 -2.37 11.24 -0.20
N ASN A 167 -3.16 11.25 0.87
CA ASN A 167 -4.41 10.52 1.01
C ASN A 167 -5.50 11.47 1.54
N CYS A 168 -6.63 11.54 0.84
CA CYS A 168 -7.79 12.27 1.33
C CYS A 168 -8.53 11.46 2.39
N ASN A 169 -9.12 12.15 3.35
CA ASN A 169 -10.02 11.51 4.32
C ASN A 169 -11.13 10.75 3.58
N TRP A 170 -11.39 9.50 3.97
CA TRP A 170 -12.36 8.60 3.34
C TRP A 170 -12.17 8.38 1.83
N LEU A 171 -10.97 8.64 1.26
CA LEU A 171 -10.67 8.63 -0.17
C LEU A 171 -11.49 9.66 -0.98
N ARG A 172 -12.13 10.63 -0.31
CA ARG A 172 -13.06 11.56 -0.96
C ARG A 172 -12.37 12.84 -1.36
N ARG A 173 -11.88 12.85 -2.59
CA ARG A 173 -11.32 14.03 -3.24
C ARG A 173 -12.38 15.04 -3.66
N SER A 174 -12.03 16.32 -3.70
CA SER A 174 -12.76 17.32 -4.46
C SER A 174 -12.29 17.33 -5.93
N PRO A 175 -13.00 18.00 -6.84
CA PRO A 175 -12.49 18.25 -8.19
C PRO A 175 -11.19 19.11 -8.24
N ASN A 176 -10.84 19.77 -7.14
CA ASN A 176 -9.65 20.62 -7.06
C ASN A 176 -8.43 19.87 -6.51
N THR A 177 -8.64 18.75 -5.82
CA THR A 177 -7.59 18.07 -5.04
C THR A 177 -6.30 17.87 -5.82
N LEU A 178 -6.37 17.34 -7.05
CA LEU A 178 -5.15 17.05 -7.81
C LEU A 178 -4.40 18.30 -8.23
N LYS A 179 -5.12 19.41 -8.51
CA LYS A 179 -4.51 20.72 -8.80
C LYS A 179 -3.80 21.28 -7.57
N VAL A 180 -4.45 21.21 -6.41
CA VAL A 180 -3.89 21.61 -5.11
C VAL A 180 -2.63 20.81 -4.80
N LEU A 181 -2.68 19.50 -4.94
CA LEU A 181 -1.53 18.62 -4.69
C LEU A 181 -0.36 18.93 -5.63
N GLN A 182 -0.66 19.15 -6.92
CA GLN A 182 0.37 19.52 -7.90
C GLN A 182 0.99 20.89 -7.61
N GLU A 183 0.19 21.89 -7.22
CA GLU A 183 0.69 23.21 -6.83
C GLU A 183 1.60 23.16 -5.61
N LEU A 184 1.27 22.32 -4.63
CA LEU A 184 2.07 22.11 -3.42
C LEU A 184 3.29 21.19 -3.63
N GLY A 185 3.50 20.66 -4.85
CA GLY A 185 4.66 19.87 -5.22
C GLY A 185 4.58 18.39 -4.81
N PHE A 186 3.39 17.85 -4.58
CA PHE A 186 3.23 16.42 -4.36
C PHE A 186 3.56 15.63 -5.63
N LEU A 187 4.07 14.41 -5.44
CA LEU A 187 4.38 13.49 -6.54
C LEU A 187 3.21 12.57 -6.87
N TYR A 188 2.44 12.16 -5.86
CA TYR A 188 1.37 11.18 -6.02
C TYR A 188 0.25 11.35 -5.00
N HIS A 189 -0.90 10.74 -5.30
CA HIS A 189 -1.96 10.45 -4.33
C HIS A 189 -2.39 8.97 -4.40
N ILE A 190 -3.19 8.53 -3.41
CA ILE A 190 -3.60 7.14 -3.32
C ILE A 190 -5.12 6.91 -3.44
N ASP A 191 -5.91 7.95 -3.64
CA ASP A 191 -7.38 7.91 -3.57
C ASP A 191 -8.01 7.35 -4.86
N ASP A 192 -7.47 6.26 -5.38
CA ASP A 192 -7.94 5.56 -6.57
C ASP A 192 -8.01 4.05 -6.29
N LEU A 193 -9.03 3.40 -6.82
CA LEU A 193 -9.32 1.99 -6.60
C LEU A 193 -9.41 1.19 -7.91
N SER A 194 -9.02 1.80 -9.03
CA SER A 194 -9.31 1.28 -10.35
C SER A 194 -8.31 0.25 -10.88
N ARG A 195 -7.11 0.16 -10.29
CA ARG A 195 -6.01 -0.67 -10.81
C ARG A 195 -5.22 -1.35 -9.71
N ASP A 196 -4.49 -2.41 -10.08
CA ASP A 196 -3.50 -3.11 -9.24
C ASP A 196 -2.06 -2.77 -9.66
N GLU A 197 -1.85 -1.61 -10.25
CA GLU A 197 -0.55 -1.05 -10.62
C GLU A 197 -0.58 0.48 -10.62
N PRO A 198 0.54 1.16 -10.33
CA PRO A 198 0.62 2.61 -10.45
C PRO A 198 0.44 3.06 -11.90
N PHE A 199 -0.14 4.24 -12.07
CA PHE A 199 -0.33 4.84 -13.39
C PHE A 199 -0.16 6.36 -13.35
N ILE A 200 -0.17 6.99 -14.52
CA ILE A 200 -0.05 8.44 -14.68
C ILE A 200 -1.40 9.00 -15.12
N THR A 201 -1.81 10.12 -14.54
CA THR A 201 -2.86 10.99 -15.09
C THR A 201 -2.29 12.35 -15.45
N LYS A 202 -3.04 13.13 -16.23
CA LYS A 202 -2.69 14.53 -16.52
C LYS A 202 -3.41 15.46 -15.57
N VAL A 203 -2.67 16.40 -14.98
CA VAL A 203 -3.17 17.51 -14.17
C VAL A 203 -2.57 18.79 -14.73
N ASN A 204 -3.37 19.72 -15.21
CA ASN A 204 -2.91 20.92 -15.91
C ASN A 204 -1.85 20.58 -17.00
N GLY A 205 -2.09 19.52 -17.77
CA GLY A 205 -1.20 19.05 -18.83
C GLY A 205 0.11 18.37 -18.38
N LYS A 206 0.39 18.27 -17.07
CA LYS A 206 1.59 17.64 -16.52
C LYS A 206 1.29 16.26 -15.94
N ASN A 207 2.27 15.37 -15.97
CA ASN A 207 2.16 14.03 -15.36
C ASN A 207 2.01 14.14 -13.83
N PHE A 208 1.09 13.34 -13.30
CA PHE A 208 0.90 13.14 -11.87
C PHE A 208 0.70 11.66 -11.59
N VAL A 209 1.37 11.12 -10.58
CA VAL A 209 1.33 9.67 -10.30
C VAL A 209 0.10 9.33 -9.46
N ILE A 210 -0.60 8.29 -9.89
CA ILE A 210 -1.68 7.67 -9.13
C ILE A 210 -1.16 6.35 -8.58
N MET A 211 -1.25 6.21 -7.26
CA MET A 211 -0.84 5.00 -6.54
C MET A 211 -2.10 4.32 -6.00
N PRO A 212 -2.65 3.31 -6.68
CA PRO A 212 -3.92 2.73 -6.25
C PRO A 212 -3.92 2.23 -4.82
N TYR A 213 -5.01 2.54 -4.12
CA TYR A 213 -5.27 2.10 -2.76
C TYR A 213 -6.06 0.79 -2.73
N THR A 214 -6.57 0.40 -1.56
CA THR A 214 -7.34 -0.82 -1.42
C THR A 214 -8.47 -0.65 -0.40
N LEU A 215 -9.63 -1.25 -0.70
CA LEU A 215 -10.69 -1.50 0.28
C LEU A 215 -10.69 -2.97 0.71
N ARG A 216 -10.16 -3.87 -0.13
CA ARG A 216 -10.12 -5.32 0.12
C ARG A 216 -9.14 -5.70 1.23
N ASN A 217 -7.98 -5.05 1.25
CA ASN A 217 -6.90 -5.27 2.23
C ASN A 217 -6.77 -4.10 3.21
N ASN A 218 -7.91 -3.54 3.61
CA ASN A 218 -8.00 -2.39 4.48
C ASN A 218 -8.67 -2.80 5.80
N ASP A 219 -7.97 -2.66 6.90
CA ASP A 219 -8.43 -3.12 8.22
C ASP A 219 -9.67 -2.36 8.73
N ILE A 220 -9.79 -1.06 8.45
CA ILE A 220 -10.99 -0.32 8.88
C ILE A 220 -12.24 -0.79 8.14
N VAL A 221 -12.10 -1.18 6.88
CA VAL A 221 -13.24 -1.70 6.09
C VAL A 221 -13.58 -3.14 6.50
N GLN A 222 -12.56 -4.00 6.61
CA GLN A 222 -12.80 -5.43 6.78
C GLN A 222 -12.95 -5.82 8.25
N VAL A 223 -12.07 -5.32 9.12
CA VAL A 223 -12.09 -5.71 10.54
C VAL A 223 -13.06 -4.84 11.33
N ALA A 224 -12.98 -3.52 11.23
CA ALA A 224 -13.89 -2.65 11.96
C ALA A 224 -15.29 -2.59 11.32
N GLY A 225 -15.38 -2.46 9.99
CA GLY A 225 -16.64 -2.33 9.27
C GLY A 225 -17.38 -3.66 9.07
N ASN A 226 -16.69 -4.68 8.53
CA ASN A 226 -17.28 -5.97 8.22
C ASN A 226 -17.11 -7.01 9.33
N HIS A 227 -16.51 -6.63 10.46
CA HIS A 227 -16.29 -7.48 11.64
C HIS A 227 -15.50 -8.78 11.36
N TRP A 228 -14.55 -8.72 10.43
CA TRP A 228 -13.72 -9.88 10.17
C TRP A 228 -12.76 -10.15 11.33
N SER A 229 -12.53 -11.44 11.59
CA SER A 229 -11.45 -11.85 12.48
C SER A 229 -10.08 -11.60 11.83
N PRO A 230 -9.00 -11.53 12.63
CA PRO A 230 -7.64 -11.45 12.10
C PRO A 230 -7.29 -12.59 11.13
N ASP A 231 -7.83 -13.80 11.35
CA ASP A 231 -7.61 -14.96 10.47
C ASP A 231 -8.30 -14.78 9.11
N GLN A 232 -9.52 -14.22 9.08
CA GLN A 232 -10.21 -13.91 7.83
C GLN A 232 -9.45 -12.84 7.04
N PHE A 233 -8.95 -11.81 7.71
CA PHE A 233 -8.13 -10.79 7.08
C PHE A 233 -6.81 -11.36 6.55
N LEU A 234 -6.12 -12.21 7.31
CA LEU A 234 -4.92 -12.92 6.87
C LEU A 234 -5.19 -13.80 5.64
N SER A 235 -6.31 -14.52 5.64
CA SER A 235 -6.72 -15.35 4.50
C SER A 235 -6.92 -14.51 3.23
N GLN A 236 -7.60 -13.35 3.36
CA GLN A 236 -7.75 -12.39 2.25
C GLN A 236 -6.41 -11.92 1.72
N LEU A 237 -5.49 -11.51 2.61
CA LEU A 237 -4.16 -11.05 2.20
C LEU A 237 -3.41 -12.13 1.40
N LYS A 238 -3.46 -13.39 1.85
CA LYS A 238 -2.79 -14.51 1.17
C LYS A 238 -3.38 -14.80 -0.21
N HIS A 239 -4.72 -14.82 -0.34
CA HIS A 239 -5.38 -15.08 -1.61
C HIS A 239 -5.10 -13.98 -2.64
N GLU A 240 -5.19 -12.71 -2.25
CA GLU A 240 -4.88 -11.60 -3.16
C GLU A 240 -3.40 -11.58 -3.54
N PHE A 241 -2.52 -11.86 -2.58
CA PHE A 241 -1.09 -12.00 -2.84
C PHE A 241 -0.80 -13.09 -3.87
N ASP A 242 -1.35 -14.30 -3.70
CA ASP A 242 -1.10 -15.43 -4.60
C ASP A 242 -1.54 -15.12 -6.04
N GLN A 243 -2.69 -14.46 -6.20
CA GLN A 243 -3.19 -14.05 -7.51
C GLN A 243 -2.30 -13.00 -8.15
N LEU A 244 -1.97 -11.92 -7.43
CA LEU A 244 -1.12 -10.84 -7.95
C LEU A 244 0.31 -11.32 -8.21
N TYR A 245 0.84 -12.23 -7.39
CA TYR A 245 2.15 -12.85 -7.61
C TYR A 245 2.18 -13.66 -8.91
N ALA A 246 1.14 -14.45 -9.16
CA ALA A 246 1.02 -15.21 -10.41
C ALA A 246 0.94 -14.28 -11.64
N GLU A 247 0.17 -13.21 -11.55
CA GLU A 247 0.06 -12.20 -12.61
C GLU A 247 1.36 -11.42 -12.83
N GLY A 248 2.12 -11.16 -11.78
CA GLY A 248 3.38 -10.42 -11.78
C GLY A 248 4.44 -11.01 -12.71
N ALA A 249 4.30 -12.28 -13.10
CA ALA A 249 5.15 -12.92 -14.08
C ALA A 249 5.02 -12.32 -15.51
N GLY A 250 3.92 -11.65 -15.83
CA GLY A 250 3.65 -11.09 -17.15
C GLY A 250 3.14 -9.65 -17.16
N LYS A 251 2.82 -9.08 -16.00
CA LYS A 251 2.26 -7.74 -15.85
C LYS A 251 2.91 -7.03 -14.67
N ARG A 252 2.97 -5.70 -14.70
CA ARG A 252 3.30 -4.94 -13.49
C ARG A 252 2.16 -5.14 -12.48
N ARG A 253 2.50 -5.53 -11.24
CA ARG A 253 1.53 -5.70 -10.17
C ARG A 253 2.06 -5.14 -8.87
N MET A 254 1.18 -4.46 -8.13
CA MET A 254 1.42 -3.92 -6.81
C MET A 254 0.27 -4.34 -5.90
N MET A 255 0.61 -4.89 -4.73
CA MET A 255 -0.36 -5.18 -3.69
C MET A 255 -0.37 -4.04 -2.68
N SER A 256 -1.50 -3.37 -2.53
CA SER A 256 -1.71 -2.37 -1.49
C SER A 256 -2.34 -3.01 -0.26
N ILE A 257 -1.83 -2.64 0.92
CA ILE A 257 -2.37 -3.04 2.23
C ILE A 257 -2.51 -1.77 3.08
N SER A 258 -3.56 -1.65 3.87
CA SER A 258 -3.76 -0.52 4.77
C SER A 258 -4.06 -0.96 6.20
N PHE A 259 -3.33 -0.35 7.14
CA PHE A 259 -3.48 -0.52 8.58
C PHE A 259 -3.70 0.82 9.25
N HIS A 260 -4.74 0.90 10.10
CA HIS A 260 -5.02 2.06 10.94
C HIS A 260 -4.42 1.84 12.33
N ASP A 261 -3.91 2.90 12.92
CA ASP A 261 -3.18 2.89 14.19
C ASP A 261 -3.91 2.12 15.32
N ARG A 262 -5.21 2.32 15.44
CA ARG A 262 -6.07 1.74 16.50
C ARG A 262 -6.66 0.36 16.16
N ILE A 263 -6.53 -0.11 14.90
CA ILE A 263 -7.09 -1.38 14.43
C ILE A 263 -5.95 -2.33 14.10
N GLY A 264 -5.17 -2.00 13.06
CA GLY A 264 -4.02 -2.80 12.61
C GLY A 264 -2.92 -2.92 13.66
N GLY A 265 -2.80 -1.94 14.57
CA GLY A 265 -1.85 -1.97 15.69
C GLY A 265 -2.27 -2.85 16.87
N THR A 266 -3.44 -3.50 16.84
CA THR A 266 -3.86 -4.44 17.89
C THR A 266 -3.03 -5.72 17.88
N PRO A 267 -2.84 -6.42 19.03
CA PRO A 267 -1.97 -7.60 19.11
C PRO A 267 -2.30 -8.69 18.09
N ALA A 268 -3.58 -9.00 17.92
CA ALA A 268 -4.01 -10.04 17.00
C ALA A 268 -3.81 -9.65 15.52
N MET A 269 -4.03 -8.38 15.17
CA MET A 269 -3.83 -7.88 13.81
C MET A 269 -2.34 -7.81 13.44
N VAL A 270 -1.49 -7.36 14.37
CA VAL A 270 -0.03 -7.37 14.16
C VAL A 270 0.47 -8.81 13.99
N LYS A 271 -0.08 -9.78 14.74
CA LYS A 271 0.24 -11.19 14.58
C LYS A 271 -0.17 -11.72 13.21
N ALA A 272 -1.37 -11.41 12.74
CA ALA A 272 -1.83 -11.76 11.39
C ALA A 272 -0.94 -11.15 10.29
N MET A 273 -0.54 -9.89 10.45
CA MET A 273 0.37 -9.24 9.51
C MET A 273 1.77 -9.86 9.53
N GLU A 274 2.27 -10.24 10.70
CA GLU A 274 3.53 -10.97 10.81
C GLU A 274 3.51 -12.28 10.03
N GLU A 275 2.44 -13.06 10.17
CA GLU A 275 2.25 -14.30 9.44
C GLU A 275 2.15 -14.09 7.93
N PHE A 276 1.51 -13.01 7.51
CA PHE A 276 1.49 -12.61 6.11
C PHE A 276 2.89 -12.24 5.59
N ILE A 277 3.67 -11.46 6.34
CA ILE A 277 5.05 -11.09 5.96
C ILE A 277 5.91 -12.35 5.78
N ILE A 278 5.83 -13.29 6.74
CA ILE A 278 6.56 -14.57 6.66
C ILE A 278 6.16 -15.32 5.39
N TYR A 279 4.85 -15.41 5.12
CA TYR A 279 4.31 -16.07 3.93
C TYR A 279 4.83 -15.44 2.63
N ALA A 280 4.74 -14.12 2.53
CA ALA A 280 5.15 -13.39 1.33
C ALA A 280 6.66 -13.48 1.08
N LYS A 281 7.47 -13.40 2.13
CA LYS A 281 8.95 -13.50 2.04
C LYS A 281 9.46 -14.90 1.66
N GLN A 282 8.64 -15.94 1.71
CA GLN A 282 8.98 -17.25 1.16
C GLN A 282 8.99 -17.29 -0.37
N LYS A 283 8.39 -16.31 -1.03
CA LYS A 283 8.32 -16.25 -2.49
C LYS A 283 9.46 -15.41 -3.05
N GLN A 284 10.15 -15.92 -4.05
CA GLN A 284 11.21 -15.17 -4.74
C GLN A 284 10.62 -14.00 -5.54
N GLY A 285 11.36 -12.90 -5.62
CA GLY A 285 10.94 -11.73 -6.41
C GLY A 285 9.77 -10.95 -5.78
N VAL A 286 9.62 -10.99 -4.46
CA VAL A 286 8.69 -10.15 -3.69
C VAL A 286 9.48 -9.14 -2.90
N ILE A 287 9.13 -7.86 -3.04
CA ILE A 287 9.74 -6.77 -2.30
C ILE A 287 8.69 -5.87 -1.65
N PHE A 288 9.06 -5.26 -0.53
CA PHE A 288 8.27 -4.23 0.12
C PHE A 288 8.86 -2.87 -0.23
N MET A 289 8.03 -1.91 -0.65
CA MET A 289 8.48 -0.57 -1.01
C MET A 289 7.57 0.51 -0.43
N ARG A 290 8.17 1.65 -0.07
CA ARG A 290 7.44 2.87 0.23
C ARG A 290 6.82 3.43 -1.06
N LYS A 291 5.71 4.16 -0.91
CA LYS A 291 4.99 4.71 -2.08
C LYS A 291 5.78 5.83 -2.78
N ASP A 292 6.54 6.65 -2.05
CA ASP A 292 7.38 7.67 -2.67
C ASP A 292 8.47 7.09 -3.56
N ASP A 293 9.08 5.96 -3.16
CA ASP A 293 10.09 5.26 -3.96
C ASP A 293 9.46 4.66 -5.23
N ILE A 294 8.25 4.08 -5.10
CA ILE A 294 7.49 3.60 -6.25
C ILE A 294 7.11 4.76 -7.18
N ALA A 295 6.61 5.87 -6.63
CA ALA A 295 6.21 7.05 -7.42
C ALA A 295 7.38 7.63 -8.22
N LYS A 296 8.55 7.80 -7.60
CA LYS A 296 9.78 8.27 -8.26
C LYS A 296 10.19 7.35 -9.42
N MET A 297 10.04 6.04 -9.23
CA MET A 297 10.38 5.05 -10.26
C MET A 297 9.42 5.11 -11.44
N VAL A 298 8.10 5.07 -11.18
CA VAL A 298 7.09 4.97 -12.24
C VAL A 298 6.86 6.29 -12.98
N GLN A 299 7.12 7.42 -12.35
CA GLN A 299 6.95 8.74 -12.97
C GLN A 299 7.73 8.90 -14.26
N ASN A 300 8.90 8.29 -14.36
CA ASN A 300 9.82 8.39 -15.49
C ASN A 300 9.92 7.10 -16.33
N ASP A 301 9.18 6.06 -15.98
CA ASP A 301 9.15 4.81 -16.75
C ASP A 301 8.19 4.94 -17.93
N PRO A 302 8.68 4.86 -19.19
CA PRO A 302 7.83 4.97 -20.38
C PRO A 302 6.79 3.86 -20.52
N ASN A 303 6.93 2.77 -19.74
CA ASN A 303 5.95 1.69 -19.72
C ASN A 303 4.86 1.89 -18.65
N THR A 304 4.90 2.99 -17.89
CA THR A 304 3.84 3.29 -16.93
C THR A 304 2.56 3.64 -17.67
N PRO A 305 1.43 2.98 -17.40
CA PRO A 305 0.16 3.28 -18.05
C PRO A 305 -0.24 4.74 -17.85
N ILE A 306 -0.82 5.35 -18.87
CA ILE A 306 -1.44 6.68 -18.77
C ILE A 306 -2.95 6.48 -18.82
N ASP A 307 -3.66 7.04 -17.85
CA ASP A 307 -5.11 7.02 -17.80
C ASP A 307 -5.64 8.43 -17.51
N ASN A 308 -6.37 8.97 -18.48
CA ASN A 308 -6.94 10.30 -18.43
C ASN A 308 -8.48 10.29 -18.26
N ALA A 309 -9.04 9.20 -17.72
CA ALA A 309 -10.49 9.08 -17.53
C ALA A 309 -11.07 10.24 -16.71
N GLU A 310 -10.29 10.77 -15.77
CA GLU A 310 -10.68 11.88 -14.90
C GLU A 310 -10.13 13.25 -15.35
N GLU A 311 -9.46 13.33 -16.50
CA GLU A 311 -8.82 14.59 -16.97
C GLU A 311 -9.79 15.77 -17.02
N LYS A 312 -11.07 15.52 -17.33
CA LYS A 312 -12.13 16.52 -17.33
C LYS A 312 -12.36 17.21 -15.97
N TYR A 313 -11.96 16.57 -14.87
CA TYR A 313 -11.99 17.14 -13.52
C TYR A 313 -10.66 17.78 -13.13
N ASN A 314 -9.57 17.42 -13.81
CA ASN A 314 -8.20 17.78 -13.46
C ASN A 314 -7.68 19.02 -14.23
N ASN A 315 -8.48 19.57 -15.15
CA ASN A 315 -8.12 20.74 -15.97
C ASN A 315 -8.96 21.98 -15.65
#